data_ef841ab894c8b16a27e3f30e376c1f2d
#
_entry.id   ef841ab894c8b16a27e3f30e376c1f2d
#
_cell.length_a   1.000
_cell.length_b   1.000
_cell.length_c   1.000
_cell.angle_alpha   90.00
_cell.angle_beta   90.00
_cell.angle_gamma   90.00
#
_symmetry.space_group_name_H-M   'P 1'
#
loop_
_entity.id
_entity.type
_entity.pdbx_description
1 polymer ?
#
loop_
_entity_poly.entity_id
_entity_poly.type
_entity_poly.pdbx_seq_one_letter_code
_entity_poly.pdbx_strand_id
1 'polypeptide(L)'
;LMNNLNKHTEYLNSKDKHIEYLNNKVYFTKDNRLLTPNAQPVMMGWEDPIMKDAASLICHNKGKILNVGFGLGLIDTYIQSHQVQEHWIIEAHPDVQNKMKNDGWGKKSNVTCLFNKWQNVYDELPKFDGIYFDTWKESLDLFHKIVPNLLKPGGKYTYWSPNDLEVHSVFKTNEYKVENGITKLDYISSNQKYYNISKDLFNYKLITKKL
;
A
#
# COMPACT_ATOMS: atom_id res chain seq x y z
N LEU A 1 -5.33 7.12 29.83
CA LEU A 1 -5.83 5.74 29.91
C LEU A 1 -6.95 5.48 28.90
N MET A 2 -7.95 6.33 28.75
CA MET A 2 -9.07 6.17 27.75
C MET A 2 -8.56 6.13 26.30
N ASN A 3 -7.62 7.00 25.92
CA ASN A 3 -7.08 7.01 24.54
C ASN A 3 -6.32 5.71 24.16
N ASN A 4 -5.66 5.08 25.13
CA ASN A 4 -4.96 3.81 24.85
C ASN A 4 -5.93 2.62 24.74
N LEU A 5 -7.02 2.64 25.50
CA LEU A 5 -8.06 1.62 25.43
C LEU A 5 -8.80 1.67 24.08
N ASN A 6 -9.14 2.87 23.60
CA ASN A 6 -9.79 3.05 22.30
C ASN A 6 -8.88 2.60 21.14
N LYS A 7 -7.60 2.98 21.15
CA LYS A 7 -6.64 2.54 20.12
C LYS A 7 -6.44 1.02 20.12
N HIS A 8 -6.40 0.40 21.28
CA HIS A 8 -6.30 -1.06 21.38
C HIS A 8 -7.54 -1.78 20.85
N THR A 9 -8.73 -1.27 21.15
CA THR A 9 -10.01 -1.80 20.64
C THR A 9 -10.12 -1.63 19.12
N GLU A 10 -9.71 -0.48 18.57
CA GLU A 10 -9.67 -0.23 17.13
C GLU A 10 -8.68 -1.17 16.42
N TYR A 11 -7.51 -1.41 17.02
CA TYR A 11 -6.54 -2.37 16.50
C TYR A 11 -7.08 -3.79 16.45
N LEU A 12 -7.72 -4.27 17.51
CA LEU A 12 -8.33 -5.60 17.55
C LEU A 12 -9.43 -5.74 16.50
N ASN A 13 -10.32 -4.75 16.39
CA ASN A 13 -11.39 -4.73 15.39
C ASN A 13 -10.84 -4.70 13.94
N SER A 14 -9.75 -3.98 13.68
CA SER A 14 -9.13 -3.98 12.36
C SER A 14 -8.48 -5.32 12.02
N LYS A 15 -7.82 -5.95 12.99
CA LYS A 15 -7.20 -7.27 12.84
C LYS A 15 -8.24 -8.35 12.52
N ASP A 16 -9.36 -8.34 13.23
CA ASP A 16 -10.45 -9.29 12.99
C ASP A 16 -11.05 -9.13 11.60
N LYS A 17 -11.28 -7.90 11.16
CA LYS A 17 -11.76 -7.58 9.80
C LYS A 17 -10.76 -7.99 8.71
N HIS A 18 -9.47 -7.81 8.96
CA HIS A 18 -8.44 -8.26 8.01
C HIS A 18 -8.40 -9.79 7.91
N ILE A 19 -8.52 -10.51 9.02
CA ILE A 19 -8.62 -11.97 9.03
C ILE A 19 -9.87 -12.44 8.30
N GLU A 20 -11.01 -11.80 8.55
CA GLU A 20 -12.27 -12.07 7.84
C GLU A 20 -12.10 -11.87 6.33
N TYR A 21 -11.49 -10.76 5.93
CA TYR A 21 -11.19 -10.48 4.53
C TYR A 21 -10.38 -11.59 3.87
N LEU A 22 -9.29 -12.05 4.50
CA LEU A 22 -8.42 -13.07 3.94
C LEU A 22 -9.10 -14.45 3.81
N ASN A 23 -10.13 -14.71 4.61
CA ASN A 23 -10.86 -15.97 4.62
C ASN A 23 -12.10 -15.97 3.71
N ASN A 24 -12.54 -14.83 3.23
CA ASN A 24 -13.71 -14.68 2.37
C ASN A 24 -13.28 -14.49 0.91
N LYS A 25 -14.18 -14.77 -0.03
CA LYS A 25 -13.95 -14.45 -1.44
C LYS A 25 -13.96 -12.95 -1.69
N VAL A 26 -13.26 -12.51 -2.74
CA VAL A 26 -13.37 -11.16 -3.27
C VAL A 26 -13.80 -11.18 -4.74
N TYR A 27 -14.39 -10.09 -5.21
CA TYR A 27 -14.99 -9.99 -6.53
C TYR A 27 -14.31 -8.89 -7.33
N PHE A 28 -13.72 -9.27 -8.47
CA PHE A 28 -13.23 -8.35 -9.49
C PHE A 28 -14.37 -8.01 -10.45
N THR A 29 -14.72 -6.77 -10.58
CA THR A 29 -15.80 -6.31 -11.44
C THR A 29 -15.27 -5.81 -12.77
N LYS A 30 -16.15 -5.79 -13.81
CA LYS A 30 -15.79 -5.31 -15.16
C LYS A 30 -15.48 -3.80 -15.19
N ASP A 31 -16.00 -3.04 -14.24
CA ASP A 31 -15.81 -1.61 -14.09
C ASP A 31 -14.64 -1.29 -13.10
N ASN A 32 -13.68 -2.20 -13.03
CA ASN A 32 -12.42 -2.03 -12.33
C ASN A 32 -12.57 -1.75 -10.82
N ARG A 33 -13.33 -2.61 -10.13
CA ARG A 33 -13.48 -2.59 -8.68
C ARG A 33 -13.12 -3.93 -8.06
N LEU A 34 -12.51 -3.90 -6.89
CA LEU A 34 -12.28 -5.07 -6.03
C LEU A 34 -13.16 -4.92 -4.79
N LEU A 35 -14.06 -5.87 -4.58
CA LEU A 35 -15.09 -5.81 -3.56
C LEU A 35 -15.09 -7.04 -2.67
N THR A 36 -15.44 -6.88 -1.38
CA THR A 36 -15.78 -7.99 -0.49
C THR A 36 -17.16 -8.58 -0.84
N PRO A 37 -17.56 -9.75 -0.26
CA PRO A 37 -18.90 -10.32 -0.46
C PRO A 37 -20.04 -9.37 -0.12
N ASN A 38 -19.84 -8.50 0.87
CA ASN A 38 -20.82 -7.50 1.29
C ASN A 38 -20.70 -6.18 0.52
N ALA A 39 -20.11 -6.22 -0.68
CA ALA A 39 -19.91 -5.08 -1.57
C ALA A 39 -19.11 -3.90 -0.94
N GLN A 40 -18.31 -4.16 0.10
CA GLN A 40 -17.41 -3.15 0.61
C GLN A 40 -16.21 -2.98 -0.33
N PRO A 41 -15.81 -1.75 -0.63
CA PRO A 41 -14.67 -1.50 -1.49
C PRO A 41 -13.35 -1.95 -0.82
N VAL A 42 -12.57 -2.72 -1.55
CA VAL A 42 -11.18 -3.07 -1.20
C VAL A 42 -10.23 -2.19 -1.98
N MET A 43 -10.43 -2.08 -3.29
CA MET A 43 -9.72 -1.17 -4.18
C MET A 43 -10.62 -0.75 -5.34
N MET A 44 -10.51 0.49 -5.76
CA MET A 44 -11.41 1.09 -6.76
C MET A 44 -10.60 1.72 -7.89
N GLY A 45 -11.11 1.59 -9.12
CA GLY A 45 -10.43 2.13 -10.30
C GLY A 45 -10.19 3.65 -10.26
N TRP A 46 -10.99 4.42 -9.52
CA TRP A 46 -10.78 5.85 -9.36
C TRP A 46 -9.53 6.23 -8.52
N GLU A 47 -8.92 5.24 -7.84
CA GLU A 47 -7.65 5.41 -7.11
C GLU A 47 -6.44 5.50 -8.04
N ASP A 48 -6.65 5.29 -9.36
CA ASP A 48 -5.61 5.28 -10.38
C ASP A 48 -4.65 6.49 -10.34
N PRO A 49 -5.10 7.75 -10.23
CA PRO A 49 -4.18 8.89 -10.11
C PRO A 49 -3.29 8.82 -8.86
N ILE A 50 -3.81 8.31 -7.74
CA ILE A 50 -3.05 8.15 -6.50
C ILE A 50 -1.94 7.11 -6.69
N MET A 51 -2.28 5.98 -7.32
CA MET A 51 -1.34 4.89 -7.60
C MET A 51 -0.24 5.32 -8.57
N LYS A 52 -0.59 6.12 -9.58
CA LYS A 52 0.34 6.71 -10.53
C LYS A 52 1.35 7.64 -9.84
N ASP A 53 0.87 8.56 -9.01
CA ASP A 53 1.72 9.50 -8.28
C ASP A 53 2.62 8.76 -7.29
N ALA A 54 2.05 7.82 -6.51
CA ALA A 54 2.81 7.00 -5.57
C ALA A 54 3.94 6.22 -6.27
N ALA A 55 3.66 5.58 -7.41
CA ALA A 55 4.68 4.89 -8.21
C ALA A 55 5.79 5.85 -8.67
N SER A 56 5.43 7.06 -9.13
CA SER A 56 6.42 8.06 -9.56
C SER A 56 7.34 8.50 -8.42
N LEU A 57 6.80 8.61 -7.21
CA LEU A 57 7.57 8.98 -6.02
C LEU A 57 8.57 7.90 -5.62
N ILE A 58 8.13 6.64 -5.53
CA ILE A 58 8.96 5.54 -5.03
C ILE A 58 9.92 4.99 -6.09
N CYS A 59 9.62 5.15 -7.38
CA CYS A 59 10.47 4.70 -8.49
C CYS A 59 11.52 5.74 -8.92
N HIS A 60 11.80 6.76 -8.11
CA HIS A 60 12.64 7.92 -8.43
C HIS A 60 14.03 7.59 -8.99
N ASN A 61 14.65 6.48 -8.57
CA ASN A 61 15.97 6.01 -9.03
C ASN A 61 15.92 4.71 -9.82
N LYS A 62 14.71 4.19 -10.11
CA LYS A 62 14.47 2.94 -10.83
C LYS A 62 15.14 1.70 -10.21
N GLY A 63 15.41 1.74 -8.92
CA GLY A 63 16.10 0.67 -8.19
C GLY A 63 15.19 -0.52 -7.84
N LYS A 64 15.34 -1.02 -6.62
CA LYS A 64 14.56 -2.12 -6.06
C LYS A 64 13.32 -1.57 -5.34
N ILE A 65 12.13 -1.95 -5.79
CA ILE A 65 10.85 -1.43 -5.31
C ILE A 65 10.03 -2.54 -4.66
N LEU A 66 9.43 -2.23 -3.50
CA LEU A 66 8.49 -3.10 -2.80
C LEU A 66 7.08 -2.49 -2.84
N ASN A 67 6.11 -3.29 -3.25
CA ASN A 67 4.69 -3.03 -3.04
C ASN A 67 4.11 -4.07 -2.07
N VAL A 68 3.38 -3.64 -1.03
CA VAL A 68 2.66 -4.49 -0.10
C VAL A 68 1.16 -4.26 -0.24
N GLY A 69 0.47 -5.28 -0.79
CA GLY A 69 -0.91 -5.23 -1.22
C GLY A 69 -1.03 -4.97 -2.72
N PHE A 70 -1.45 -5.97 -3.49
CA PHE A 70 -1.58 -5.87 -4.95
C PHE A 70 -2.92 -5.27 -5.38
N GLY A 71 -4.03 -5.72 -4.76
CA GLY A 71 -5.39 -5.27 -5.10
C GLY A 71 -5.75 -5.49 -6.56
N LEU A 72 -5.94 -4.40 -7.30
CA LEU A 72 -6.19 -4.40 -8.75
C LEU A 72 -4.91 -4.38 -9.61
N GLY A 73 -3.74 -4.22 -8.98
CA GLY A 73 -2.45 -4.12 -9.67
C GLY A 73 -2.21 -2.76 -10.34
N LEU A 74 -2.91 -1.72 -9.90
CA LEU A 74 -2.78 -0.38 -10.49
C LEU A 74 -1.38 0.17 -10.26
N ILE A 75 -0.92 0.22 -9.01
CA ILE A 75 0.43 0.72 -8.70
C ILE A 75 1.51 -0.16 -9.33
N ASP A 76 1.32 -1.49 -9.33
CA ASP A 76 2.29 -2.43 -9.88
C ASP A 76 2.47 -2.24 -11.40
N THR A 77 1.37 -1.90 -12.10
CA THR A 77 1.41 -1.53 -13.52
C THR A 77 2.25 -0.28 -13.75
N TYR A 78 2.08 0.75 -12.91
CA TYR A 78 2.89 1.97 -12.99
C TYR A 78 4.34 1.72 -12.61
N ILE A 79 4.62 0.95 -11.56
CA ILE A 79 6.01 0.57 -11.18
C ILE A 79 6.71 -0.10 -12.38
N GLN A 80 6.05 -1.03 -13.07
CA GLN A 80 6.61 -1.68 -14.26
C GLN A 80 6.86 -0.68 -15.40
N SER A 81 6.01 0.32 -15.59
CA SER A 81 6.21 1.37 -16.61
C SER A 81 7.45 2.23 -16.36
N HIS A 82 7.91 2.33 -15.12
CA HIS A 82 9.16 3.01 -14.76
C HIS A 82 10.42 2.22 -15.10
N GLN A 83 10.29 0.95 -15.53
CA GLN A 83 11.43 0.08 -15.88
C GLN A 83 12.43 -0.07 -14.72
N VAL A 84 11.91 -0.38 -13.54
CA VAL A 84 12.69 -0.58 -12.32
C VAL A 84 13.56 -1.84 -12.40
N GLN A 85 14.66 -1.85 -11.64
CA GLN A 85 15.61 -2.97 -11.61
C GLN A 85 14.98 -4.24 -11.05
N GLU A 86 14.30 -4.12 -9.91
CA GLU A 86 13.58 -5.23 -9.26
C GLU A 86 12.26 -4.71 -8.70
N HIS A 87 11.23 -5.52 -8.85
CA HIS A 87 9.89 -5.23 -8.33
C HIS A 87 9.42 -6.39 -7.46
N TRP A 88 9.31 -6.16 -6.16
CA TRP A 88 8.84 -7.13 -5.17
C TRP A 88 7.39 -6.80 -4.81
N ILE A 89 6.54 -7.84 -4.80
CA ILE A 89 5.11 -7.70 -4.49
C ILE A 89 4.76 -8.69 -3.40
N ILE A 90 4.21 -8.21 -2.29
CA ILE A 90 3.65 -9.05 -1.24
C ILE A 90 2.13 -8.97 -1.31
N GLU A 91 1.48 -10.13 -1.45
CA GLU A 91 0.03 -10.21 -1.48
C GLU A 91 -0.45 -11.39 -0.63
N ALA A 92 -1.38 -11.12 0.29
CA ALA A 92 -1.86 -12.10 1.25
C ALA A 92 -3.17 -12.79 0.83
N HIS A 93 -4.04 -12.11 0.05
CA HIS A 93 -5.37 -12.63 -0.27
C HIS A 93 -5.33 -13.69 -1.37
N PRO A 94 -5.87 -14.92 -1.13
CA PRO A 94 -5.76 -16.04 -2.10
C PRO A 94 -6.36 -15.74 -3.48
N ASP A 95 -7.50 -15.06 -3.56
CA ASP A 95 -8.15 -14.74 -4.83
C ASP A 95 -7.35 -13.69 -5.63
N VAL A 96 -6.72 -12.72 -4.94
CA VAL A 96 -5.83 -11.74 -5.57
C VAL A 96 -4.55 -12.42 -6.06
N GLN A 97 -3.97 -13.34 -5.27
CA GLN A 97 -2.83 -14.16 -5.70
C GLN A 97 -3.16 -14.96 -6.97
N ASN A 98 -4.36 -15.56 -7.04
CA ASN A 98 -4.81 -16.30 -8.22
C ASN A 98 -4.92 -15.39 -9.45
N LYS A 99 -5.46 -14.19 -9.28
CA LYS A 99 -5.47 -13.17 -10.36
C LYS A 99 -4.06 -12.83 -10.81
N MET A 100 -3.14 -12.55 -9.89
CA MET A 100 -1.73 -12.25 -10.22
C MET A 100 -1.08 -13.38 -11.03
N LYS A 101 -1.32 -14.65 -10.65
CA LYS A 101 -0.80 -15.83 -11.37
C LYS A 101 -1.39 -15.91 -12.78
N ASN A 102 -2.71 -15.72 -12.93
CA ASN A 102 -3.40 -15.76 -14.22
C ASN A 102 -2.95 -14.63 -15.15
N ASP A 103 -2.70 -13.44 -14.59
CA ASP A 103 -2.22 -12.27 -15.33
C ASP A 103 -0.70 -12.33 -15.63
N GLY A 104 -0.03 -13.38 -15.17
CA GLY A 104 1.38 -13.65 -15.49
C GLY A 104 2.38 -12.78 -14.74
N TRP A 105 2.03 -12.20 -13.60
CA TRP A 105 2.94 -11.33 -12.83
C TRP A 105 4.24 -12.01 -12.45
N GLY A 106 4.19 -13.24 -11.95
CA GLY A 106 5.39 -14.01 -11.60
C GLY A 106 6.24 -14.49 -12.78
N LYS A 107 5.82 -14.24 -14.03
CA LYS A 107 6.59 -14.58 -15.23
C LYS A 107 7.44 -13.41 -15.74
N LYS A 108 7.28 -12.22 -15.19
CA LYS A 108 8.09 -11.04 -15.53
C LYS A 108 9.49 -11.20 -14.90
N SER A 109 10.54 -10.99 -15.68
CA SER A 109 11.93 -11.29 -15.28
C SER A 109 12.44 -10.47 -14.08
N ASN A 110 11.86 -9.29 -13.86
CA ASN A 110 12.23 -8.38 -12.76
C ASN A 110 11.22 -8.38 -11.62
N VAL A 111 10.22 -9.29 -11.60
CA VAL A 111 9.17 -9.34 -10.59
C VAL A 111 9.34 -10.54 -9.67
N THR A 112 9.32 -10.30 -8.38
CA THR A 112 9.26 -11.32 -7.32
C THR A 112 7.92 -11.21 -6.59
N CYS A 113 7.07 -12.23 -6.70
CA CYS A 113 5.80 -12.30 -5.99
C CYS A 113 5.93 -13.15 -4.74
N LEU A 114 5.65 -12.59 -3.57
CA LEU A 114 5.57 -13.28 -2.29
C LEU A 114 4.09 -13.44 -1.90
N PHE A 115 3.57 -14.64 -2.06
CA PHE A 115 2.19 -15.00 -1.76
C PHE A 115 2.01 -15.34 -0.30
N ASN A 116 2.11 -14.32 0.56
CA ASN A 116 2.07 -14.46 2.01
C ASN A 116 1.65 -13.15 2.67
N LYS A 117 1.40 -13.19 3.98
CA LYS A 117 1.31 -11.98 4.80
C LYS A 117 2.71 -11.37 4.94
N TRP A 118 2.81 -10.04 4.90
CA TRP A 118 4.11 -9.37 5.06
C TRP A 118 4.78 -9.68 6.41
N GLN A 119 3.98 -9.92 7.47
CA GLN A 119 4.49 -10.29 8.80
C GLN A 119 5.28 -11.61 8.82
N ASN A 120 5.05 -12.48 7.85
CA ASN A 120 5.71 -13.77 7.76
C ASN A 120 7.00 -13.76 6.94
N VAL A 121 7.27 -12.66 6.23
CA VAL A 121 8.38 -12.61 5.26
C VAL A 121 9.28 -11.38 5.41
N TYR A 122 8.92 -10.39 6.24
CA TYR A 122 9.60 -9.10 6.27
C TYR A 122 11.06 -9.18 6.74
N ASP A 123 11.42 -10.12 7.57
CA ASP A 123 12.78 -10.33 8.11
C ASP A 123 13.75 -10.95 7.10
N GLU A 124 13.22 -11.55 6.03
CA GLU A 124 14.00 -12.12 4.92
C GLU A 124 14.09 -11.15 3.72
N LEU A 125 13.40 -10.00 3.78
CA LEU A 125 13.36 -9.04 2.69
C LEU A 125 14.70 -8.28 2.56
N PRO A 126 15.15 -7.99 1.32
CA PRO A 126 16.27 -7.07 1.10
C PRO A 126 15.86 -5.63 1.43
N LYS A 127 16.83 -4.72 1.38
CA LYS A 127 16.53 -3.29 1.46
C LYS A 127 16.11 -2.74 0.09
N PHE A 128 15.18 -1.79 0.11
CA PHE A 128 14.53 -1.22 -1.06
C PHE A 128 14.87 0.26 -1.26
N ASP A 129 14.84 0.69 -2.51
CA ASP A 129 14.95 2.09 -2.91
C ASP A 129 13.60 2.81 -2.84
N GLY A 130 12.50 2.05 -2.99
CA GLY A 130 11.14 2.54 -2.86
C GLY A 130 10.22 1.51 -2.23
N ILE A 131 9.31 1.97 -1.36
CA ILE A 131 8.31 1.12 -0.70
C ILE A 131 6.95 1.80 -0.79
N TYR A 132 5.92 1.02 -1.17
CA TYR A 132 4.52 1.39 -1.05
C TYR A 132 3.79 0.38 -0.17
N PHE A 133 2.88 0.87 0.69
CA PHE A 133 2.07 0.02 1.55
C PHE A 133 0.60 0.39 1.42
N ASP A 134 -0.20 -0.57 1.01
CA ASP A 134 -1.65 -0.44 0.87
C ASP A 134 -2.32 -1.78 1.10
N THR A 135 -2.75 -2.03 2.33
CA THR A 135 -3.45 -3.25 2.70
C THR A 135 -4.81 -2.97 3.31
N TRP A 136 -5.81 -3.76 2.94
CA TRP A 136 -7.17 -3.54 3.39
C TRP A 136 -7.35 -3.86 4.88
N LYS A 137 -7.79 -2.84 5.67
CA LYS A 137 -8.09 -2.95 7.11
C LYS A 137 -6.93 -3.45 7.98
N GLU A 138 -5.70 -3.31 7.54
CA GLU A 138 -4.52 -3.63 8.33
C GLU A 138 -3.90 -2.39 8.98
N SER A 139 -3.23 -2.59 10.11
CA SER A 139 -2.61 -1.47 10.84
C SER A 139 -1.31 -1.03 10.20
N LEU A 140 -1.25 0.23 9.78
CA LEU A 140 -0.03 0.90 9.35
C LEU A 140 1.04 0.96 10.44
N ASP A 141 0.64 1.07 11.72
CA ASP A 141 1.57 1.25 12.86
C ASP A 141 2.63 0.16 12.93
N LEU A 142 2.24 -1.10 12.69
CA LEU A 142 3.17 -2.22 12.71
C LEU A 142 4.14 -2.19 11.52
N PHE A 143 3.65 -1.85 10.33
CA PHE A 143 4.50 -1.77 9.16
C PHE A 143 5.47 -0.59 9.24
N HIS A 144 5.02 0.56 9.74
CA HIS A 144 5.89 1.73 9.96
C HIS A 144 7.14 1.40 10.82
N LYS A 145 6.99 0.51 11.81
CA LYS A 145 8.11 0.11 12.70
C LYS A 145 9.20 -0.68 12.01
N ILE A 146 8.87 -1.38 10.92
CA ILE A 146 9.87 -2.18 10.17
C ILE A 146 10.46 -1.44 8.97
N VAL A 147 9.81 -0.39 8.46
CA VAL A 147 10.28 0.41 7.32
C VAL A 147 11.73 0.89 7.47
N PRO A 148 12.20 1.36 8.66
CA PRO A 148 13.61 1.73 8.86
C PRO A 148 14.62 0.67 8.48
N ASN A 149 14.28 -0.60 8.68
CA ASN A 149 15.15 -1.74 8.36
C ASN A 149 15.09 -2.12 6.87
N LEU A 150 13.96 -1.84 6.23
CA LEU A 150 13.72 -2.18 4.82
C LEU A 150 14.13 -1.08 3.84
N LEU A 151 14.25 0.17 4.30
CA LEU A 151 14.52 1.31 3.44
C LEU A 151 16.03 1.60 3.38
N LYS A 152 16.57 1.68 2.16
CA LYS A 152 17.96 2.11 1.93
C LYS A 152 18.14 3.59 2.26
N PRO A 153 19.38 4.05 2.57
CA PRO A 153 19.70 5.48 2.54
C PRO A 153 19.32 6.08 1.16
N GLY A 154 18.68 7.25 1.16
CA GLY A 154 18.11 7.87 -0.04
C GLY A 154 16.78 7.25 -0.51
N GLY A 155 16.36 6.14 0.07
CA GLY A 155 15.11 5.45 -0.29
C GLY A 155 13.86 6.22 0.13
N LYS A 156 12.76 5.96 -0.55
CA LYS A 156 11.47 6.65 -0.37
C LYS A 156 10.36 5.68 0.00
N TYR A 157 9.53 6.09 0.95
CA TYR A 157 8.36 5.34 1.41
C TYR A 157 7.11 6.22 1.38
N THR A 158 6.02 5.70 0.83
CA THR A 158 4.68 6.27 0.95
C THR A 158 3.64 5.16 1.12
N TYR A 159 2.43 5.52 1.50
CA TYR A 159 1.40 4.56 1.88
C TYR A 159 0.00 5.11 1.67
N TRP A 160 -0.97 4.23 1.53
CA TRP A 160 -2.38 4.59 1.53
C TRP A 160 -2.84 4.99 2.92
N SER A 161 -3.29 6.21 3.09
CA SER A 161 -3.98 6.67 4.30
C SER A 161 -4.76 7.95 4.05
N PRO A 162 -6.04 7.89 3.71
CA PRO A 162 -6.84 9.07 3.40
C PRO A 162 -7.05 10.00 4.61
N ASN A 163 -6.88 9.48 5.82
CA ASN A 163 -7.16 10.20 7.07
C ASN A 163 -5.93 10.38 7.97
N ASP A 164 -4.79 9.83 7.60
CA ASP A 164 -3.57 9.94 8.42
C ASP A 164 -2.85 11.26 8.14
N LEU A 165 -3.08 12.21 9.02
CA LEU A 165 -2.40 13.51 9.00
C LEU A 165 -1.15 13.53 9.89
N GLU A 166 -0.98 12.56 10.78
CA GLU A 166 0.17 12.48 11.67
C GLU A 166 1.25 11.55 11.12
N VAL A 167 2.49 12.01 11.22
CA VAL A 167 3.67 11.20 10.93
C VAL A 167 3.92 10.26 12.09
N HIS A 168 4.12 8.97 11.80
CA HIS A 168 4.49 7.99 12.83
C HIS A 168 5.80 8.39 13.52
N SER A 169 5.90 8.16 14.84
CA SER A 169 7.04 8.60 15.67
C SER A 169 8.39 8.08 15.18
N VAL A 170 8.43 6.90 14.56
CA VAL A 170 9.65 6.30 14.01
C VAL A 170 10.31 7.18 12.93
N PHE A 171 9.54 8.03 12.24
CA PHE A 171 10.04 8.94 11.21
C PHE A 171 10.26 10.37 11.71
N LYS A 172 9.96 10.66 12.99
CA LYS A 172 10.19 11.97 13.65
C LYS A 172 11.63 12.11 14.18
N THR A 173 12.61 11.63 13.42
CA THR A 173 14.03 11.67 13.75
C THR A 173 14.82 12.43 12.68
N ASN A 174 16.08 12.77 12.98
CA ASN A 174 16.95 13.44 12.01
C ASN A 174 17.35 12.57 10.81
N GLU A 175 17.06 11.26 10.87
CA GLU A 175 17.37 10.32 9.78
C GLU A 175 16.38 10.40 8.61
N TYR A 176 15.23 11.04 8.82
CA TYR A 176 14.18 11.11 7.80
C TYR A 176 13.83 12.56 7.43
N LYS A 177 13.47 12.74 6.15
CA LYS A 177 12.75 13.91 5.65
C LYS A 177 11.31 13.47 5.40
N VAL A 178 10.36 14.21 5.93
CA VAL A 178 8.93 13.98 5.71
C VAL A 178 8.36 15.13 4.91
N GLU A 179 7.70 14.81 3.80
CA GLU A 179 7.05 15.76 2.92
C GLU A 179 5.56 15.42 2.82
N ASN A 180 4.72 16.44 2.82
CA ASN A 180 3.30 16.29 2.50
C ASN A 180 3.10 16.64 1.04
N GLY A 181 2.33 15.84 0.33
CA GLY A 181 1.95 16.10 -1.05
C GLY A 181 0.45 15.92 -1.26
N ILE A 182 0.01 16.27 -2.44
CA ILE A 182 -1.40 16.22 -2.83
C ILE A 182 -1.49 15.62 -4.23
N THR A 183 -2.32 14.59 -4.39
CA THR A 183 -2.75 14.09 -5.68
C THR A 183 -4.12 14.65 -6.02
N LYS A 184 -4.29 15.20 -7.20
CA LYS A 184 -5.58 15.63 -7.72
C LYS A 184 -6.33 14.43 -8.30
N LEU A 185 -7.60 14.28 -7.95
CA LEU A 185 -8.47 13.24 -8.46
C LEU A 185 -9.32 13.78 -9.60
N ASP A 186 -9.38 13.03 -10.70
CA ASP A 186 -10.11 13.45 -11.90
C ASP A 186 -11.62 13.28 -11.75
N TYR A 187 -12.06 12.45 -10.81
CA TYR A 187 -13.47 12.12 -10.62
C TYR A 187 -13.79 11.84 -9.15
N ILE A 188 -14.87 12.44 -8.66
CA ILE A 188 -15.42 12.17 -7.33
C ILE A 188 -16.53 11.11 -7.47
N SER A 189 -16.23 9.87 -7.12
CA SER A 189 -17.23 8.81 -7.08
C SER A 189 -18.01 8.82 -5.75
N SER A 190 -19.22 8.25 -5.74
CA SER A 190 -19.99 8.06 -4.51
C SER A 190 -19.25 7.25 -3.43
N ASN A 191 -18.29 6.42 -3.84
CA ASN A 191 -17.47 5.58 -2.97
C ASN A 191 -16.36 6.35 -2.25
N GLN A 192 -16.03 7.57 -2.68
CA GLN A 192 -15.06 8.42 -1.99
C GLN A 192 -15.53 8.81 -0.59
N LYS A 193 -16.85 8.90 -0.38
CA LYS A 193 -17.44 9.10 0.96
C LYS A 193 -17.09 7.96 1.92
N TYR A 194 -16.92 6.74 1.42
CA TYR A 194 -16.50 5.59 2.23
C TYR A 194 -15.09 5.77 2.81
N TYR A 195 -14.20 6.44 2.08
CA TYR A 195 -12.83 6.73 2.49
C TYR A 195 -12.66 8.11 3.14
N ASN A 196 -13.76 8.83 3.43
CA ASN A 196 -13.74 10.21 3.94
C ASN A 196 -12.98 11.20 3.03
N ILE A 197 -12.86 10.90 1.75
CA ILE A 197 -12.29 11.82 0.76
C ILE A 197 -13.42 12.77 0.36
N SER A 198 -13.44 13.96 0.93
CA SER A 198 -14.51 14.96 0.73
C SER A 198 -14.27 15.91 -0.45
N LYS A 199 -13.08 15.86 -1.06
CA LYS A 199 -12.64 16.74 -2.15
C LYS A 199 -11.96 15.93 -3.24
N ASP A 200 -11.73 16.56 -4.39
CA ASP A 200 -10.92 16.05 -5.50
C ASP A 200 -9.42 16.00 -5.21
N LEU A 201 -9.05 15.91 -3.94
CA LEU A 201 -7.67 15.94 -3.46
C LEU A 201 -7.41 14.81 -2.49
N PHE A 202 -6.36 14.06 -2.73
CA PHE A 202 -5.82 13.05 -1.82
C PHE A 202 -4.49 13.52 -1.26
N ASN A 203 -4.41 13.62 0.07
CA ASN A 203 -3.16 13.99 0.75
C ASN A 203 -2.32 12.73 1.00
N TYR A 204 -1.02 12.81 0.72
CA TYR A 204 -0.09 11.73 1.02
C TYR A 204 1.12 12.25 1.81
N LYS A 205 1.82 11.33 2.44
CA LYS A 205 3.13 11.58 3.05
C LYS A 205 4.21 10.82 2.30
N LEU A 206 5.29 11.52 2.02
CA LEU A 206 6.51 10.96 1.46
C LEU A 206 7.61 10.99 2.53
N ILE A 207 8.09 9.81 2.88
CA ILE A 207 9.17 9.61 3.83
C ILE A 207 10.44 9.31 3.04
N THR A 208 11.48 10.13 3.18
CA THR A 208 12.79 9.87 2.57
C THR A 208 13.81 9.60 3.67
N LYS A 209 14.48 8.46 3.63
CA LYS A 209 15.62 8.16 4.50
C LYS A 209 16.83 8.93 4.00
N LYS A 210 17.45 9.75 4.87
CA LYS A 210 18.63 10.54 4.49
C LYS A 210 19.83 9.63 4.16
N LEU A 211 20.78 10.17 3.40
CA LEU A 211 22.03 9.52 3.04
C LEU A 211 22.95 9.35 4.26
#